data_9d20228fa98a60e64b088ad6aeac1eeb
#
_entry.id   9d20228fa98a60e64b088ad6aeac1eeb
#
_cell.length_a   1.000
_cell.length_b   1.000
_cell.length_c   1.000
_cell.angle_alpha   90.00
_cell.angle_beta   90.00
_cell.angle_gamma   90.00
#
_symmetry.space_group_name_H-M   'P 1'
#
loop_
_entity.id
_entity.type
_entity.pdbx_description
1 polymer ?
#
loop_
_entity_poly.entity_id
_entity_poly.type
_entity_poly.pdbx_seq_one_letter_code
_entity_poly.pdbx_strand_id
1 'polypeptide(L)'
;MITCVADTLFPDVGRATVTLLERLGHQVVFPPAQTCCGQMHVNTGYLRDALPLVRHNVDVFSDADLIVSPSGSCVGSVRHQHAEVARRHRDASLARAAEEMASRTYELSELLVDVLGVTDVGAHYPHRVTYHPTCHSLRVLRVEDKPLRLLREVQGLELVELPDAEQCCGFGGTFAVKNSDTSTAMLADKMRRVLSTEA
;
A
#
# COMPACT_ATOMS: atom_id res chain seq x y z
N MET A 1 8.60 5.02 -0.81
CA MET A 1 7.49 5.73 -1.49
C MET A 1 6.35 5.94 -0.50
N ILE A 2 6.04 7.18 -0.13
CA ILE A 2 4.84 7.53 0.66
C ILE A 2 3.64 7.68 -0.28
N THR A 3 2.46 7.42 0.22
CA THR A 3 1.24 7.57 -0.59
C THR A 3 0.59 8.92 -0.33
N CYS A 4 -0.08 9.48 -1.33
CA CYS A 4 -0.72 10.80 -1.19
C CYS A 4 -1.72 10.85 -0.03
N VAL A 5 -2.47 9.77 0.20
CA VAL A 5 -3.43 9.70 1.34
C VAL A 5 -2.70 9.63 2.68
N ALA A 6 -1.67 8.77 2.79
CA ALA A 6 -0.90 8.65 4.03
C ALA A 6 -0.14 9.94 4.34
N ASP A 7 0.50 10.55 3.34
CA ASP A 7 1.24 11.80 3.53
C ASP A 7 0.34 12.96 3.99
N THR A 8 -0.87 13.05 3.43
CA THR A 8 -1.80 14.14 3.73
C THR A 8 -2.56 13.95 5.04
N LEU A 9 -3.04 12.72 5.32
CA LEU A 9 -3.95 12.45 6.43
C LEU A 9 -3.28 11.73 7.61
N PHE A 10 -2.23 10.94 7.34
CA PHE A 10 -1.57 10.09 8.32
C PHE A 10 -0.03 10.12 8.16
N PRO A 11 0.61 11.31 8.25
CA PRO A 11 2.05 11.46 7.97
C PRO A 11 2.93 10.61 8.89
N ASP A 12 2.45 10.27 10.08
CA ASP A 12 3.16 9.42 11.04
C ASP A 12 3.38 7.98 10.53
N VAL A 13 2.55 7.50 9.62
CA VAL A 13 2.77 6.19 8.95
C VAL A 13 4.07 6.21 8.15
N GLY A 14 4.33 7.29 7.40
CA GLY A 14 5.56 7.46 6.65
C GLY A 14 6.78 7.57 7.57
N ARG A 15 6.69 8.37 8.63
CA ARG A 15 7.76 8.54 9.64
C ARG A 15 8.08 7.22 10.34
N ALA A 16 7.06 6.49 10.77
CA ALA A 16 7.23 5.17 11.39
C ALA A 16 7.90 4.17 10.44
N THR A 17 7.52 4.19 9.16
CA THR A 17 8.15 3.33 8.14
C THR A 17 9.64 3.65 7.99
N VAL A 18 10.02 4.92 7.92
CA VAL A 18 11.42 5.34 7.85
C VAL A 18 12.18 4.90 9.10
N THR A 19 11.67 5.24 10.29
CA THR A 19 12.29 4.87 11.57
C THR A 19 12.48 3.35 11.69
N LEU A 20 11.50 2.57 11.27
CA LEU A 20 11.59 1.10 11.31
C LEU A 20 12.72 0.59 10.42
N LEU A 21 12.80 1.05 9.19
CA LEU A 21 13.82 0.58 8.23
C LEU A 21 15.23 1.04 8.64
N GLU A 22 15.38 2.27 9.16
CA GLU A 22 16.66 2.76 9.67
C GLU A 22 17.12 1.96 10.91
N ARG A 23 16.22 1.59 11.82
CA ARG A 23 16.53 0.70 12.95
C ARG A 23 16.96 -0.70 12.52
N LEU A 24 16.48 -1.16 11.37
CA LEU A 24 16.91 -2.42 10.76
C LEU A 24 18.22 -2.28 9.97
N GLY A 25 18.86 -1.11 9.99
CA GLY A 25 20.19 -0.87 9.39
C GLY A 25 20.15 -0.42 7.93
N HIS A 26 18.99 -0.04 7.41
CA HIS A 26 18.87 0.42 6.02
C HIS A 26 18.99 1.94 5.91
N GLN A 27 19.66 2.40 4.86
CA GLN A 27 19.66 3.82 4.49
C GLN A 27 18.36 4.14 3.73
N VAL A 28 17.53 5.00 4.31
CA VAL A 28 16.26 5.39 3.70
C VAL A 28 16.39 6.72 2.98
N VAL A 29 16.09 6.74 1.70
CA VAL A 29 16.02 7.95 0.88
C VAL A 29 14.56 8.31 0.64
N PHE A 30 14.22 9.57 0.90
CA PHE A 30 12.89 10.12 0.66
C PHE A 30 12.97 11.16 -0.45
N PRO A 31 12.67 10.82 -1.72
CA PRO A 31 12.69 11.79 -2.80
C PRO A 31 11.58 12.83 -2.61
N PRO A 32 11.91 14.14 -2.44
CA PRO A 32 10.89 15.16 -2.21
C PRO A 32 9.99 15.42 -3.43
N ALA A 33 10.45 15.01 -4.61
CA ALA A 33 9.71 15.15 -5.86
C ALA A 33 8.64 14.07 -6.06
N GLN A 34 8.53 13.06 -5.17
CA GLN A 34 7.53 12.01 -5.33
C GLN A 34 6.09 12.57 -5.29
N THR A 35 5.21 11.94 -6.05
CA THR A 35 3.79 12.33 -6.15
C THR A 35 2.88 11.12 -6.01
N CYS A 36 1.59 11.30 -6.32
CA CYS A 36 0.62 10.19 -6.36
C CYS A 36 1.06 9.11 -7.36
N CYS A 37 0.83 7.83 -7.01
CA CYS A 37 1.10 6.69 -7.89
C CYS A 37 0.19 6.63 -9.14
N GLY A 38 -0.84 7.47 -9.23
CA GLY A 38 -1.76 7.48 -10.36
C GLY A 38 -2.90 6.45 -10.31
N GLN A 39 -2.96 5.59 -9.29
CA GLN A 39 -3.97 4.54 -9.19
C GLN A 39 -5.41 5.05 -9.33
N MET A 40 -5.74 6.19 -8.75
CA MET A 40 -7.08 6.75 -8.82
C MET A 40 -7.48 7.09 -10.27
N HIS A 41 -6.55 7.57 -11.08
CA HIS A 41 -6.76 7.83 -12.50
C HIS A 41 -7.00 6.53 -13.26
N VAL A 42 -6.15 5.51 -13.02
CA VAL A 42 -6.28 4.20 -13.67
C VAL A 42 -7.61 3.53 -13.33
N ASN A 43 -7.97 3.49 -12.05
CA ASN A 43 -9.21 2.86 -11.60
C ASN A 43 -10.48 3.57 -12.12
N THR A 44 -10.37 4.83 -12.50
CA THR A 44 -11.46 5.60 -13.08
C THR A 44 -11.48 5.60 -14.61
N GLY A 45 -10.47 4.98 -15.24
CA GLY A 45 -10.34 4.92 -16.69
C GLY A 45 -9.64 6.13 -17.33
N TYR A 46 -9.11 7.07 -16.53
CA TYR A 46 -8.39 8.25 -17.03
C TYR A 46 -6.92 7.91 -17.33
N LEU A 47 -6.70 6.97 -18.24
CA LEU A 47 -5.36 6.43 -18.53
C LEU A 47 -4.42 7.48 -19.13
N ARG A 48 -4.97 8.43 -19.90
CA ARG A 48 -4.19 9.54 -20.45
C ARG A 48 -3.61 10.43 -19.36
N ASP A 49 -4.40 10.67 -18.31
CA ASP A 49 -3.98 11.52 -17.18
C ASP A 49 -3.09 10.74 -16.21
N ALA A 50 -3.16 9.40 -16.21
CA ALA A 50 -2.26 8.54 -15.45
C ALA A 50 -0.84 8.49 -16.05
N LEU A 51 -0.69 8.60 -17.37
CA LEU A 51 0.60 8.44 -18.07
C LEU A 51 1.71 9.38 -17.57
N PRO A 52 1.50 10.69 -17.39
CA PRO A 52 2.52 11.58 -16.84
C PRO A 52 2.90 11.22 -15.40
N LEU A 53 1.96 10.71 -14.59
CA LEU A 53 2.25 10.25 -13.23
C LEU A 53 3.11 8.99 -13.24
N VAL A 54 2.85 8.05 -14.14
CA VAL A 54 3.68 6.85 -14.32
C VAL A 54 5.11 7.25 -14.69
N ARG A 55 5.28 8.13 -15.68
CA ARG A 55 6.59 8.63 -16.10
C ARG A 55 7.33 9.28 -14.94
N HIS A 56 6.67 10.19 -14.24
CA HIS A 56 7.25 10.89 -13.12
C HIS A 56 7.67 9.94 -11.98
N ASN A 57 6.87 8.92 -11.65
CA ASN A 57 7.25 7.93 -10.65
C ASN A 57 8.49 7.13 -11.08
N VAL A 58 8.55 6.69 -12.35
CA VAL A 58 9.72 6.01 -12.89
C VAL A 58 10.98 6.87 -12.78
N ASP A 59 10.89 8.13 -13.14
CA ASP A 59 12.02 9.07 -13.09
C ASP A 59 12.48 9.34 -11.65
N VAL A 60 11.55 9.59 -10.73
CA VAL A 60 11.85 9.93 -9.32
C VAL A 60 12.48 8.77 -8.56
N PHE A 61 12.12 7.53 -8.89
CA PHE A 61 12.62 6.34 -8.21
C PHE A 61 13.68 5.57 -9.02
N SER A 62 14.25 6.18 -10.08
CA SER A 62 15.22 5.53 -10.97
C SER A 62 16.43 4.96 -10.22
N ASP A 63 16.98 5.72 -9.28
CA ASP A 63 18.23 5.42 -8.56
C ASP A 63 18.03 4.60 -7.27
N ALA A 64 16.77 4.23 -6.94
CA ALA A 64 16.52 3.45 -5.74
C ALA A 64 16.84 1.97 -5.95
N ASP A 65 17.60 1.34 -5.07
CA ASP A 65 17.85 -0.12 -5.10
C ASP A 65 16.56 -0.90 -4.83
N LEU A 66 15.83 -0.50 -3.79
CA LEU A 66 14.53 -1.04 -3.42
C LEU A 66 13.54 0.10 -3.17
N ILE A 67 12.30 -0.11 -3.52
CA ILE A 67 11.21 0.82 -3.27
C ILE A 67 10.21 0.16 -2.34
N VAL A 68 9.98 0.78 -1.17
CA VAL A 68 9.00 0.27 -0.20
C VAL A 68 7.86 1.26 -0.02
N SER A 69 6.65 0.74 0.15
CA SER A 69 5.49 1.54 0.51
C SER A 69 4.60 0.81 1.52
N PRO A 70 4.10 1.51 2.56
CA PRO A 70 3.13 0.95 3.51
C PRO A 70 1.70 0.95 2.93
N SER A 71 1.56 0.76 1.63
CA SER A 71 0.26 0.78 0.95
C SER A 71 0.19 -0.27 -0.15
N GLY A 72 -0.54 -1.34 0.10
CA GLY A 72 -0.77 -2.39 -0.89
C GLY A 72 -1.45 -1.88 -2.16
N SER A 73 -2.29 -0.84 -2.09
CA SER A 73 -2.94 -0.31 -3.28
C SER A 73 -1.98 0.44 -4.20
N CYS A 74 -1.06 1.23 -3.65
CA CYS A 74 -0.06 1.93 -4.45
C CYS A 74 0.98 0.97 -5.02
N VAL A 75 1.45 0.00 -4.23
CA VAL A 75 2.36 -1.05 -4.72
C VAL A 75 1.68 -1.88 -5.81
N GLY A 76 0.42 -2.26 -5.63
CA GLY A 76 -0.35 -2.97 -6.65
C GLY A 76 -0.48 -2.19 -7.96
N SER A 77 -0.66 -0.86 -7.87
CA SER A 77 -0.70 0.01 -9.06
C SER A 77 0.66 0.04 -9.77
N VAL A 78 1.75 0.23 -9.05
CA VAL A 78 3.10 0.23 -9.62
C VAL A 78 3.40 -1.10 -10.31
N ARG A 79 3.16 -2.22 -9.62
CA ARG A 79 3.51 -3.55 -10.13
C ARG A 79 2.67 -4.00 -11.33
N HIS A 80 1.38 -3.67 -11.36
CA HIS A 80 0.45 -4.26 -12.31
C HIS A 80 -0.17 -3.28 -13.31
N GLN A 81 -0.13 -1.96 -13.03
CA GLN A 81 -0.83 -0.97 -13.86
C GLN A 81 0.12 -0.04 -14.62
N HIS A 82 1.26 0.35 -14.05
CA HIS A 82 2.15 1.34 -14.66
C HIS A 82 2.63 0.92 -16.05
N ALA A 83 3.18 -0.28 -16.18
CA ALA A 83 3.63 -0.79 -17.48
C ALA A 83 2.49 -0.91 -18.50
N GLU A 84 1.31 -1.32 -18.04
CA GLU A 84 0.12 -1.42 -18.91
C GLU A 84 -0.36 -0.04 -19.40
N VAL A 85 -0.36 0.98 -18.52
CA VAL A 85 -0.66 2.36 -18.94
C VAL A 85 0.30 2.82 -20.04
N ALA A 86 1.61 2.57 -19.88
CA ALA A 86 2.62 2.92 -20.88
C ALA A 86 2.39 2.17 -22.21
N ARG A 87 2.12 0.86 -22.17
CA ARG A 87 1.83 0.05 -23.37
C ARG A 87 0.61 0.54 -24.13
N ARG A 88 -0.47 0.88 -23.45
CA ARG A 88 -1.68 1.42 -24.07
C ARG A 88 -1.45 2.76 -24.78
N HIS A 89 -0.45 3.51 -24.35
CA HIS A 89 -0.01 4.74 -24.99
C HIS A 89 1.15 4.54 -25.97
N ARG A 90 1.48 3.28 -26.31
CA ARG A 90 2.55 2.90 -27.25
C ARG A 90 3.94 3.40 -26.86
N ASP A 91 4.18 3.59 -25.56
CA ASP A 91 5.48 3.98 -24.99
C ASP A 91 6.21 2.72 -24.46
N ALA A 92 6.90 2.04 -25.36
CA ALA A 92 7.61 0.80 -25.03
C ALA A 92 8.82 1.05 -24.10
N SER A 93 9.43 2.22 -24.16
CA SER A 93 10.54 2.59 -23.28
C SER A 93 10.06 2.77 -21.85
N LEU A 94 9.01 3.54 -21.66
CA LEU A 94 8.40 3.75 -20.36
C LEU A 94 7.83 2.43 -19.79
N ALA A 95 7.27 1.56 -20.64
CA ALA A 95 6.75 0.28 -20.18
C ALA A 95 7.86 -0.59 -19.57
N ARG A 96 9.03 -0.66 -20.21
CA ARG A 96 10.19 -1.40 -19.66
C ARG A 96 10.70 -0.78 -18.36
N ALA A 97 10.87 0.53 -18.32
CA ALA A 97 11.29 1.23 -17.11
C ALA A 97 10.30 1.04 -15.94
N ALA A 98 8.99 1.01 -16.23
CA ALA A 98 7.97 0.71 -15.24
C ALA A 98 8.02 -0.76 -14.77
N GLU A 99 8.37 -1.71 -15.63
CA GLU A 99 8.61 -3.11 -15.25
C GLU A 99 9.84 -3.27 -14.35
N GLU A 100 10.92 -2.57 -14.66
CA GLU A 100 12.12 -2.53 -13.81
C GLU A 100 11.81 -1.92 -12.43
N MET A 101 11.08 -0.82 -12.38
CA MET A 101 10.61 -0.23 -11.13
C MET A 101 9.73 -1.21 -10.34
N ALA A 102 8.80 -1.89 -11.02
CA ALA A 102 7.88 -2.85 -10.43
C ALA A 102 8.62 -4.02 -9.75
N SER A 103 9.70 -4.54 -10.37
CA SER A 103 10.47 -5.68 -9.87
C SER A 103 11.17 -5.43 -8.53
N ARG A 104 11.42 -4.16 -8.19
CA ARG A 104 12.07 -3.71 -6.94
C ARG A 104 11.15 -2.93 -6.02
N THR A 105 9.83 -2.96 -6.26
CA THR A 105 8.82 -2.29 -5.44
C THR A 105 8.09 -3.29 -4.56
N TYR A 106 8.11 -3.07 -3.25
CA TYR A 106 7.56 -3.97 -2.23
C TYR A 106 6.54 -3.26 -1.33
N GLU A 107 5.53 -3.98 -0.95
CA GLU A 107 4.70 -3.62 0.19
C GLU A 107 5.51 -3.88 1.48
N LEU A 108 5.26 -3.09 2.52
CA LEU A 108 6.09 -3.10 3.72
C LEU A 108 6.20 -4.50 4.37
N SER A 109 5.09 -5.22 4.48
CA SER A 109 5.10 -6.55 5.08
C SER A 109 5.84 -7.58 4.21
N GLU A 110 5.74 -7.47 2.88
CA GLU A 110 6.53 -8.30 1.96
C GLU A 110 8.03 -8.00 2.09
N LEU A 111 8.40 -6.72 2.15
CA LEU A 111 9.81 -6.36 2.34
C LEU A 111 10.37 -6.97 3.62
N LEU A 112 9.68 -6.77 4.74
CA LEU A 112 10.13 -7.25 6.05
C LEU A 112 10.27 -8.78 6.08
N VAL A 113 9.25 -9.49 5.63
CA VAL A 113 9.17 -10.95 5.79
C VAL A 113 9.92 -11.70 4.71
N ASP A 114 9.72 -11.34 3.43
CA ASP A 114 10.24 -12.11 2.30
C ASP A 114 11.66 -11.69 1.90
N VAL A 115 11.98 -10.41 2.03
CA VAL A 115 13.29 -9.87 1.59
C VAL A 115 14.27 -9.79 2.75
N LEU A 116 13.84 -9.22 3.89
CA LEU A 116 14.70 -9.02 5.05
C LEU A 116 14.69 -10.21 6.03
N GLY A 117 13.71 -11.11 5.91
CA GLY A 117 13.57 -12.27 6.79
C GLY A 117 13.23 -11.91 8.25
N VAL A 118 12.61 -10.76 8.47
CA VAL A 118 12.32 -10.22 9.81
C VAL A 118 10.82 -10.27 10.09
N THR A 119 10.45 -10.86 11.22
CA THR A 119 9.07 -10.83 11.74
C THR A 119 8.96 -10.06 13.06
N ASP A 120 9.97 -10.16 13.93
CA ASP A 120 10.06 -9.39 15.17
C ASP A 120 10.91 -8.13 14.95
N VAL A 121 10.29 -6.98 15.07
CA VAL A 121 10.94 -5.66 14.95
C VAL A 121 11.10 -4.96 16.32
N GLY A 122 10.89 -5.68 17.42
CA GLY A 122 10.93 -5.15 18.76
C GLY A 122 9.83 -4.15 19.07
N ALA A 123 8.67 -4.29 18.43
CA ALA A 123 7.53 -3.40 18.65
C ALA A 123 6.78 -3.77 19.94
N HIS A 124 6.25 -2.76 20.62
CA HIS A 124 5.40 -2.92 21.79
C HIS A 124 4.14 -2.08 21.64
N TYR A 125 2.96 -2.71 21.75
CA TYR A 125 1.66 -2.04 21.66
C TYR A 125 0.61 -2.80 22.48
N PRO A 126 0.42 -2.47 23.78
CA PRO A 126 -0.41 -3.25 24.71
C PRO A 126 -1.90 -2.91 24.54
N HIS A 127 -2.44 -3.18 23.37
CA HIS A 127 -3.83 -2.90 23.03
C HIS A 127 -4.44 -4.05 22.24
N ARG A 128 -5.76 -4.09 22.22
CA ARG A 128 -6.52 -4.97 21.32
C ARG A 128 -6.50 -4.37 19.91
N VAL A 129 -6.22 -5.20 18.93
CA VAL A 129 -6.10 -4.78 17.53
C VAL A 129 -6.84 -5.79 16.65
N THR A 130 -7.57 -5.29 15.69
CA THR A 130 -8.10 -6.11 14.59
C THR A 130 -7.47 -5.69 13.26
N TYR A 131 -7.34 -6.64 12.33
CA TYR A 131 -6.68 -6.41 11.05
C TYR A 131 -7.67 -6.51 9.89
N HIS A 132 -7.74 -5.46 9.07
CA HIS A 132 -8.47 -5.46 7.80
C HIS A 132 -7.50 -5.59 6.63
N PRO A 133 -7.44 -6.75 5.93
CA PRO A 133 -6.67 -6.88 4.71
C PRO A 133 -7.30 -6.03 3.60
N THR A 134 -6.51 -5.15 2.99
CA THR A 134 -7.02 -4.34 1.89
C THR A 134 -7.24 -5.19 0.65
N CYS A 135 -8.16 -4.78 -0.23
CA CYS A 135 -8.45 -5.53 -1.46
C CYS A 135 -7.20 -5.74 -2.34
N HIS A 136 -6.30 -4.76 -2.40
CA HIS A 136 -5.06 -4.86 -3.17
C HIS A 136 -4.04 -5.79 -2.51
N SER A 137 -3.85 -5.70 -1.21
CA SER A 137 -2.97 -6.62 -0.48
C SER A 137 -3.45 -8.06 -0.59
N LEU A 138 -4.76 -8.27 -0.43
CA LEU A 138 -5.35 -9.62 -0.46
C LEU A 138 -5.37 -10.24 -1.86
N ARG A 139 -5.85 -9.49 -2.88
CA ARG A 139 -6.24 -10.07 -4.19
C ARG A 139 -5.25 -9.74 -5.30
N VAL A 140 -4.54 -8.61 -5.23
CA VAL A 140 -3.60 -8.17 -6.26
C VAL A 140 -2.18 -8.56 -5.91
N LEU A 141 -1.70 -8.14 -4.73
CA LEU A 141 -0.34 -8.47 -4.27
C LEU A 141 -0.25 -9.87 -3.66
N ARG A 142 -1.34 -10.35 -3.06
CA ARG A 142 -1.41 -11.64 -2.35
C ARG A 142 -0.36 -11.71 -1.25
N VAL A 143 -0.36 -10.69 -0.37
CA VAL A 143 0.61 -10.62 0.75
C VAL A 143 0.42 -11.74 1.78
N GLU A 144 -0.69 -12.48 1.68
CA GLU A 144 -1.01 -13.64 2.52
C GLU A 144 -1.04 -13.28 4.01
N ASP A 145 -0.41 -14.10 4.86
CA ASP A 145 -0.41 -13.94 6.32
C ASP A 145 0.72 -13.04 6.86
N LYS A 146 1.57 -12.48 5.99
CA LYS A 146 2.74 -11.69 6.40
C LYS A 146 2.40 -10.55 7.39
N PRO A 147 1.35 -9.73 7.15
CA PRO A 147 0.96 -8.73 8.13
C PRO A 147 0.56 -9.32 9.49
N LEU A 148 -0.12 -10.47 9.49
CA LEU A 148 -0.53 -11.15 10.72
C LEU A 148 0.66 -11.74 11.46
N ARG A 149 1.67 -12.25 10.74
CA ARG A 149 2.92 -12.73 11.33
C ARG A 149 3.65 -11.61 12.06
N LEU A 150 3.76 -10.44 11.44
CA LEU A 150 4.36 -9.25 12.06
C LEU A 150 3.57 -8.78 13.29
N LEU A 151 2.24 -8.74 13.22
CA LEU A 151 1.39 -8.31 14.33
C LEU A 151 1.47 -9.26 15.54
N ARG A 152 1.65 -10.56 15.31
CA ARG A 152 1.77 -11.55 16.39
C ARG A 152 3.06 -11.42 17.22
N GLU A 153 4.11 -10.84 16.62
CA GLU A 153 5.38 -10.59 17.32
C GLU A 153 5.37 -9.26 18.10
N VAL A 154 4.32 -8.44 17.98
CA VAL A 154 4.23 -7.18 18.73
C VAL A 154 3.92 -7.46 20.21
N GLN A 155 4.81 -7.05 21.09
CA GLN A 155 4.67 -7.31 22.52
C GLN A 155 3.46 -6.59 23.11
N GLY A 156 2.66 -7.32 23.89
CA GLY A 156 1.46 -6.82 24.54
C GLY A 156 0.24 -6.65 23.64
N LEU A 157 0.36 -6.87 22.32
CA LEU A 157 -0.76 -6.77 21.39
C LEU A 157 -1.66 -8.00 21.49
N GLU A 158 -2.96 -7.78 21.66
CA GLU A 158 -4.00 -8.79 21.54
C GLU A 158 -4.62 -8.71 20.14
N LEU A 159 -4.31 -9.68 19.27
CA LEU A 159 -4.86 -9.73 17.91
C LEU A 159 -6.22 -10.40 17.92
N VAL A 160 -7.26 -9.64 17.62
CA VAL A 160 -8.65 -10.11 17.53
C VAL A 160 -9.04 -10.34 16.08
N GLU A 161 -9.61 -11.49 15.78
CA GLU A 161 -10.06 -11.83 14.43
C GLU A 161 -11.20 -10.90 14.00
N LEU A 162 -11.08 -10.33 12.80
CA LEU A 162 -12.12 -9.49 12.19
C LEU A 162 -13.14 -10.39 11.47
N PRO A 163 -14.39 -10.42 11.88
CA PRO A 163 -15.44 -11.13 11.13
C PRO A 163 -15.55 -10.61 9.70
N ASP A 164 -15.65 -11.52 8.72
CA ASP A 164 -15.70 -11.16 7.29
C ASP A 164 -14.58 -10.19 6.87
N ALA A 165 -13.35 -10.45 7.32
CA ALA A 165 -12.19 -9.58 7.10
C ALA A 165 -12.00 -9.22 5.62
N GLU A 166 -12.25 -10.17 4.72
CA GLU A 166 -12.09 -10.01 3.26
C GLU A 166 -13.17 -9.16 2.58
N GLN A 167 -14.25 -8.80 3.30
CA GLN A 167 -15.30 -7.95 2.74
C GLN A 167 -14.76 -6.55 2.45
N CYS A 168 -15.16 -6.00 1.31
CA CYS A 168 -14.76 -4.67 0.89
C CYS A 168 -15.24 -3.60 1.88
N CYS A 169 -14.39 -2.60 2.16
CA CYS A 169 -14.73 -1.45 2.99
C CYS A 169 -15.43 -0.30 2.23
N GLY A 170 -15.60 -0.45 0.91
CA GLY A 170 -16.27 0.58 0.08
C GLY A 170 -15.38 1.74 -0.37
N PHE A 171 -14.12 1.87 0.09
CA PHE A 171 -13.32 3.05 -0.21
C PHE A 171 -13.05 3.22 -1.73
N GLY A 172 -12.29 2.33 -2.35
CA GLY A 172 -12.04 2.33 -3.81
C GLY A 172 -11.51 3.64 -4.43
N GLY A 173 -10.91 4.54 -3.65
CA GLY A 173 -10.44 5.84 -4.13
C GLY A 173 -11.58 6.74 -4.61
N THR A 174 -11.60 7.09 -5.89
CA THR A 174 -12.66 7.93 -6.50
C THR A 174 -14.04 7.28 -6.47
N PHE A 175 -14.13 5.96 -6.29
CA PHE A 175 -15.40 5.27 -6.12
C PHE A 175 -16.18 5.81 -4.91
N ALA A 176 -15.49 6.09 -3.80
CA ALA A 176 -16.11 6.62 -2.59
C ALA A 176 -16.78 7.99 -2.81
N VAL A 177 -16.28 8.78 -3.76
CA VAL A 177 -16.85 10.10 -4.12
C VAL A 177 -17.95 9.95 -5.16
N LYS A 178 -17.70 9.16 -6.22
CA LYS A 178 -18.64 9.03 -7.34
C LYS A 178 -19.86 8.15 -7.04
N ASN A 179 -19.73 7.25 -6.07
CA ASN A 179 -20.77 6.30 -5.65
C ASN A 179 -20.94 6.35 -4.12
N SER A 180 -21.07 7.56 -3.58
CA SER A 180 -21.06 7.84 -2.13
C SER A 180 -22.04 6.99 -1.34
N ASP A 181 -23.26 6.84 -1.81
CA ASP A 181 -24.30 6.08 -1.10
C ASP A 181 -23.94 4.60 -0.96
N THR A 182 -23.47 3.98 -2.06
CA THR A 182 -23.02 2.59 -2.06
C THR A 182 -21.78 2.43 -1.19
N SER A 183 -20.80 3.32 -1.33
CA SER A 183 -19.57 3.33 -0.55
C SER A 183 -19.87 3.45 0.95
N THR A 184 -20.76 4.34 1.33
CA THR A 184 -21.18 4.56 2.73
C THR A 184 -21.88 3.33 3.30
N ALA A 185 -22.76 2.69 2.54
CA ALA A 185 -23.41 1.45 2.96
C ALA A 185 -22.41 0.33 3.22
N MET A 186 -21.44 0.14 2.30
CA MET A 186 -20.36 -0.84 2.46
C MET A 186 -19.48 -0.53 3.68
N LEU A 187 -19.15 0.75 3.89
CA LEU A 187 -18.38 1.19 5.04
C LEU A 187 -19.13 0.93 6.36
N ALA A 188 -20.42 1.23 6.41
CA ALA A 188 -21.26 0.97 7.59
C ALA A 188 -21.28 -0.52 7.96
N ASP A 189 -21.34 -1.41 6.96
CA ASP A 189 -21.26 -2.86 7.18
C ASP A 189 -19.90 -3.26 7.75
N LYS A 190 -18.82 -2.74 7.18
CA LYS A 190 -17.46 -3.02 7.67
C LYS A 190 -17.26 -2.49 9.09
N MET A 191 -17.71 -1.27 9.38
CA MET A 191 -17.57 -0.65 10.70
C MET A 191 -18.33 -1.40 11.79
N ARG A 192 -19.52 -1.94 11.49
CA ARG A 192 -20.24 -2.80 12.46
C ARG A 192 -19.41 -4.02 12.87
N ARG A 193 -18.70 -4.64 11.93
CA ARG A 193 -17.81 -5.77 12.22
C ARG A 193 -16.57 -5.35 13.01
N VAL A 194 -15.95 -4.23 12.64
CA VAL A 194 -14.82 -3.70 13.41
C VAL A 194 -15.24 -3.40 14.85
N LEU A 195 -16.35 -2.70 15.05
CA LEU A 195 -16.85 -2.35 16.38
C LEU A 195 -17.25 -3.59 17.20
N SER A 196 -17.69 -4.68 16.56
CA SER A 196 -18.01 -5.92 17.27
C SER A 196 -16.79 -6.66 17.82
N THR A 197 -15.58 -6.30 17.41
CA THR A 197 -14.34 -6.87 17.96
C THR A 197 -13.90 -6.21 19.26
N GLU A 198 -14.44 -5.04 19.60
CA GLU A 198 -14.01 -4.23 20.74
C GLU A 198 -12.50 -3.94 20.74
N ALA A 199 -11.88 -3.88 19.55
CA ALA A 199 -10.47 -3.62 19.35
C ALA A 199 -10.19 -2.14 19.07
#